data_a5ee3888f0876ab1fc1f0628fc918bcf
#
_entry.id   a5ee3888f0876ab1fc1f0628fc918bcf
#
_cell.length_a   1.000
_cell.length_b   1.000
_cell.length_c   1.000
_cell.angle_alpha   90.00
_cell.angle_beta   90.00
_cell.angle_gamma   90.00
#
_symmetry.space_group_name_H-M   'P 1'
#
loop_
_entity.id
_entity.type
_entity.pdbx_description
1 polymer ?
#
loop_
_entity_poly.entity_id
_entity_poly.type
_entity_poly.pdbx_seq_one_letter_code
_entity_poly.pdbx_strand_id
1 'polypeptide(L)'
;MSIYTALLLFSFIILIYWIITELFTILFRFTGLPDERARFQVISLLTGCGYTTRESELFISNRSRRRLARITMLFGYVFNITIVSAFINVFLSLKLSQVEHYYAGALIPLAAITIIFIFMRFPHVRAWGDHQLENLADRLIGRTDSFNTIMLLDYIGSETIALVTLNHIPDEYRGVPLSQTGLKTNTGILVMLVEKPRKKAVPAGADTVFEVGDKLTVFGDYATICKSFHARERFADLERDLSSAPAPAAK
;
A
#
# COMPACT_ATOMS: atom_id res chain seq x y z
N MET A 1 10.27 -37.73 0.97
CA MET A 1 10.75 -36.61 1.80
C MET A 1 10.54 -36.96 3.25
N SER A 2 11.46 -36.58 4.14
CA SER A 2 11.22 -36.74 5.58
C SER A 2 10.06 -35.84 5.99
N ILE A 3 9.22 -36.27 6.94
CA ILE A 3 8.12 -35.47 7.46
C ILE A 3 8.60 -34.13 8.02
N TYR A 4 9.79 -34.10 8.64
CA TYR A 4 10.39 -32.87 9.19
C TYR A 4 10.73 -31.87 8.09
N THR A 5 11.23 -32.31 6.95
CA THR A 5 11.51 -31.42 5.80
C THR A 5 10.23 -30.88 5.16
N ALA A 6 9.17 -31.69 5.10
CA ALA A 6 7.87 -31.24 4.58
C ALA A 6 7.24 -30.19 5.51
N LEU A 7 7.31 -30.38 6.81
CA LEU A 7 6.81 -29.43 7.83
C LEU A 7 7.60 -28.13 7.83
N LEU A 8 8.93 -28.21 7.73
CA LEU A 8 9.79 -27.03 7.67
C LEU A 8 9.48 -26.22 6.42
N LEU A 9 9.33 -26.88 5.26
CA LEU A 9 8.98 -26.23 4.00
C LEU A 9 7.61 -25.53 4.09
N PHE A 10 6.61 -26.23 4.65
CA PHE A 10 5.27 -25.67 4.84
C PHE A 10 5.28 -24.42 5.74
N SER A 11 5.98 -24.50 6.88
CA SER A 11 6.13 -23.36 7.80
C SER A 11 6.84 -22.18 7.13
N PHE A 12 7.85 -22.45 6.32
CA PHE A 12 8.59 -21.43 5.57
C PHE A 12 7.71 -20.74 4.51
N ILE A 13 6.86 -21.49 3.80
CA ILE A 13 5.90 -20.94 2.84
C ILE A 13 4.89 -20.02 3.54
N ILE A 14 4.36 -20.42 4.71
CA ILE A 14 3.44 -19.58 5.49
C ILE A 14 4.14 -18.29 5.94
N LEU A 15 5.39 -18.37 6.39
CA LEU A 15 6.17 -17.20 6.79
C LEU A 15 6.36 -16.23 5.60
N ILE A 16 6.74 -16.74 4.43
CA ILE A 16 6.89 -15.92 3.23
C ILE A 16 5.55 -15.28 2.84
N TYR A 17 4.45 -16.02 2.88
CA TYR A 17 3.12 -15.49 2.58
C TYR A 17 2.76 -14.32 3.50
N TRP A 18 3.09 -14.42 4.79
CA TRP A 18 2.88 -13.34 5.73
C TRP A 18 3.73 -12.11 5.39
N ILE A 19 5.05 -12.28 5.15
CA ILE A 19 5.95 -11.19 4.77
C ILE A 19 5.43 -10.46 3.52
N ILE A 20 4.97 -11.21 2.53
CA ILE A 20 4.40 -10.66 1.29
C ILE A 20 3.11 -9.90 1.58
N THR A 21 2.24 -10.39 2.46
CA THR A 21 1.02 -9.69 2.86
C THR A 21 1.34 -8.33 3.51
N GLU A 22 2.31 -8.28 4.41
CA GLU A 22 2.74 -7.02 5.04
C GLU A 22 3.40 -6.08 4.01
N LEU A 23 4.25 -6.60 3.13
CA LEU A 23 4.87 -5.81 2.06
C LEU A 23 3.81 -5.14 1.17
N PHE A 24 2.84 -5.90 0.67
CA PHE A 24 1.75 -5.33 -0.13
C PHE A 24 0.90 -4.35 0.67
N THR A 25 0.64 -4.61 1.95
CA THR A 25 -0.10 -3.68 2.83
C THR A 25 0.60 -2.34 2.89
N ILE A 26 1.91 -2.32 3.09
CA ILE A 26 2.71 -1.09 3.11
C ILE A 26 2.67 -0.39 1.75
N LEU A 27 2.82 -1.13 0.64
CA LEU A 27 2.73 -0.55 -0.69
C LEU A 27 1.36 0.09 -0.95
N PHE A 28 0.26 -0.53 -0.49
CA PHE A 28 -1.08 0.06 -0.57
C PHE A 28 -1.25 1.29 0.33
N ARG A 29 -0.64 1.31 1.52
CA ARG A 29 -0.59 2.51 2.38
C ARG A 29 0.10 3.68 1.68
N PHE A 30 1.18 3.43 0.95
CA PHE A 30 1.85 4.48 0.15
C PHE A 30 0.97 5.03 -0.97
N THR A 31 -0.04 4.30 -1.42
CA THR A 31 -1.05 4.86 -2.33
C THR A 31 -2.09 5.71 -1.61
N GLY A 32 -1.96 5.87 -0.28
CA GLY A 32 -2.80 6.71 0.58
C GLY A 32 -4.03 6.04 1.16
N LEU A 33 -4.05 4.72 1.21
CA LEU A 33 -5.09 4.00 1.94
C LEU A 33 -4.78 3.98 3.44
N PRO A 34 -5.79 4.16 4.31
CA PRO A 34 -5.65 3.90 5.74
C PRO A 34 -5.21 2.46 6.00
N ASP A 35 -4.44 2.22 7.07
CA ASP A 35 -3.84 0.90 7.38
C ASP A 35 -4.86 -0.24 7.38
N GLU A 36 -5.98 -0.06 8.08
CA GLU A 36 -7.03 -1.08 8.17
C GLU A 36 -7.62 -1.44 6.79
N ARG A 37 -7.88 -0.42 5.95
CA ARG A 37 -8.39 -0.64 4.59
C ARG A 37 -7.34 -1.28 3.69
N ALA A 38 -6.09 -0.83 3.75
CA ALA A 38 -5.00 -1.41 2.97
C ALA A 38 -4.85 -2.90 3.28
N ARG A 39 -4.82 -3.26 4.57
CA ARG A 39 -4.72 -4.65 5.03
C ARG A 39 -5.89 -5.51 4.58
N PHE A 40 -7.11 -5.04 4.79
CA PHE A 40 -8.31 -5.75 4.35
C PHE A 40 -8.29 -6.02 2.84
N GLN A 41 -7.90 -5.01 2.07
CA GLN A 41 -7.84 -5.11 0.62
C GLN A 41 -6.76 -6.09 0.14
N VAL A 42 -5.57 -6.05 0.73
CA VAL A 42 -4.49 -6.99 0.39
C VAL A 42 -4.91 -8.43 0.69
N ILE A 43 -5.50 -8.68 1.85
CA ILE A 43 -5.98 -10.01 2.21
C ILE A 43 -7.04 -10.48 1.21
N SER A 44 -8.00 -9.62 0.85
CA SER A 44 -9.05 -9.97 -0.13
C SER A 44 -8.48 -10.26 -1.52
N LEU A 45 -7.45 -9.52 -1.96
CA LEU A 45 -6.76 -9.76 -3.24
C LEU A 45 -5.96 -11.07 -3.23
N LEU A 46 -5.22 -11.33 -2.16
CA LEU A 46 -4.39 -12.53 -2.03
C LEU A 46 -5.24 -13.80 -1.89
N THR A 47 -6.38 -13.71 -1.20
CA THR A 47 -7.30 -14.85 -1.01
C THR A 47 -8.27 -15.04 -2.18
N GLY A 48 -8.38 -14.05 -3.07
CA GLY A 48 -9.33 -14.09 -4.20
C GLY A 48 -10.80 -13.93 -3.78
N CYS A 49 -11.09 -13.41 -2.58
CA CYS A 49 -12.46 -13.26 -2.07
C CYS A 49 -13.29 -12.21 -2.84
N GLY A 50 -12.63 -11.31 -3.60
CA GLY A 50 -13.30 -10.23 -4.33
C GLY A 50 -13.73 -9.07 -3.45
N TYR A 51 -14.25 -8.01 -4.08
CA TYR A 51 -14.69 -6.79 -3.41
C TYR A 51 -16.16 -6.51 -3.68
N THR A 52 -16.77 -5.74 -2.76
CA THR A 52 -18.04 -5.07 -3.06
C THR A 52 -17.82 -3.98 -4.12
N THR A 53 -18.86 -3.66 -4.90
CA THR A 53 -18.78 -2.68 -6.01
C THR A 53 -18.19 -1.33 -5.58
N ARG A 54 -18.54 -0.85 -4.40
CA ARG A 54 -18.08 0.43 -3.86
C ARG A 54 -16.60 0.47 -3.51
N GLU A 55 -16.05 -0.63 -3.06
CA GLU A 55 -14.61 -0.75 -2.77
C GLU A 55 -13.79 -0.99 -4.03
N SER A 56 -14.34 -1.71 -5.02
CA SER A 56 -13.68 -1.91 -6.30
C SER A 56 -13.48 -0.60 -7.08
N GLU A 57 -14.40 0.35 -6.98
CA GLU A 57 -14.29 1.68 -7.59
C GLU A 57 -13.07 2.45 -7.06
N LEU A 58 -12.76 2.33 -5.76
CA LEU A 58 -11.58 2.95 -5.16
C LEU A 58 -10.25 2.44 -5.74
N PHE A 59 -10.23 1.23 -6.30
CA PHE A 59 -9.06 0.69 -7.00
C PHE A 59 -8.97 1.14 -8.44
N ILE A 60 -10.12 1.25 -9.10
CA ILE A 60 -10.18 1.58 -10.53
C ILE A 60 -9.81 3.05 -10.74
N SER A 61 -10.12 3.92 -9.78
CA SER A 61 -9.88 5.36 -9.88
C SER A 61 -8.39 5.73 -9.94
N ASN A 62 -7.49 4.99 -9.31
CA ASN A 62 -6.06 5.28 -9.31
C ASN A 62 -5.26 4.24 -10.12
N ARG A 63 -4.49 4.70 -11.12
CA ARG A 63 -3.69 3.85 -12.02
C ARG A 63 -2.67 3.00 -11.24
N SER A 64 -2.02 3.57 -10.24
CA SER A 64 -1.01 2.90 -9.41
C SER A 64 -1.63 1.79 -8.55
N ARG A 65 -2.77 2.05 -7.92
CA ARG A 65 -3.53 1.03 -7.16
C ARG A 65 -3.95 -0.13 -8.04
N ARG A 66 -4.45 0.18 -9.24
CA ARG A 66 -4.89 -0.83 -10.21
C ARG A 66 -3.74 -1.74 -10.67
N ARG A 67 -2.53 -1.19 -10.85
CA ARG A 67 -1.34 -1.98 -11.18
C ARG A 67 -0.93 -2.86 -9.99
N LEU A 68 -0.85 -2.28 -8.80
CA LEU A 68 -0.49 -2.98 -7.57
C LEU A 68 -1.49 -4.11 -7.29
N ALA A 69 -2.80 -3.86 -7.44
CA ALA A 69 -3.84 -4.87 -7.26
C ALA A 69 -3.66 -6.06 -8.21
N ARG A 70 -3.36 -5.82 -9.50
CA ARG A 70 -3.10 -6.90 -10.47
C ARG A 70 -1.90 -7.78 -10.05
N ILE A 71 -0.82 -7.15 -9.60
CA ILE A 71 0.37 -7.86 -9.14
C ILE A 71 0.03 -8.68 -7.89
N THR A 72 -0.68 -8.09 -6.92
CA THR A 72 -1.11 -8.77 -5.69
C THR A 72 -2.01 -9.97 -5.99
N MET A 73 -2.97 -9.85 -6.92
CA MET A 73 -3.82 -10.96 -7.35
C MET A 73 -3.02 -12.10 -7.97
N LEU A 74 -2.03 -11.79 -8.82
CA LEU A 74 -1.17 -12.80 -9.43
C LEU A 74 -0.35 -13.54 -8.36
N PHE A 75 0.23 -12.82 -7.41
CA PHE A 75 0.91 -13.43 -6.27
C PHE A 75 -0.04 -14.31 -5.44
N GLY A 76 -1.24 -13.82 -5.13
CA GLY A 76 -2.24 -14.58 -4.39
C GLY A 76 -2.58 -15.90 -5.08
N TYR A 77 -2.78 -15.89 -6.37
CA TYR A 77 -3.06 -17.11 -7.15
C TYR A 77 -1.92 -18.14 -7.05
N VAL A 78 -0.68 -17.70 -7.26
CA VAL A 78 0.50 -18.57 -7.18
C VAL A 78 0.68 -19.14 -5.77
N PHE A 79 0.54 -18.27 -4.74
CA PHE A 79 0.69 -18.70 -3.36
C PHE A 79 -0.41 -19.66 -2.90
N ASN A 80 -1.66 -19.45 -3.30
CA ASN A 80 -2.77 -20.35 -2.95
C ASN A 80 -2.50 -21.76 -3.47
N ILE A 81 -2.05 -21.90 -4.73
CA ILE A 81 -1.68 -23.20 -5.29
C ILE A 81 -0.50 -23.81 -4.52
N THR A 82 0.51 -23.00 -4.21
CA THR A 82 1.71 -23.44 -3.48
C THR A 82 1.38 -23.92 -2.07
N ILE A 83 0.52 -23.21 -1.34
CA ILE A 83 0.08 -23.59 0.01
C ILE A 83 -0.69 -24.90 -0.03
N VAL A 84 -1.64 -25.08 -0.96
CA VAL A 84 -2.40 -26.32 -1.12
C VAL A 84 -1.46 -27.48 -1.47
N SER A 85 -0.52 -27.27 -2.39
CA SER A 85 0.47 -28.27 -2.79
C SER A 85 1.38 -28.69 -1.62
N ALA A 86 1.83 -27.71 -0.83
CA ALA A 86 2.65 -27.96 0.35
C ALA A 86 1.86 -28.71 1.45
N PHE A 87 0.59 -28.36 1.64
CA PHE A 87 -0.30 -29.06 2.56
C PHE A 87 -0.49 -30.53 2.18
N ILE A 88 -0.75 -30.81 0.88
CA ILE A 88 -0.85 -32.18 0.36
C ILE A 88 0.46 -32.93 0.58
N ASN A 89 1.60 -32.30 0.37
CA ASN A 89 2.91 -32.91 0.60
C ASN A 89 3.15 -33.31 2.05
N VAL A 90 2.76 -32.45 3.01
CA VAL A 90 2.78 -32.76 4.44
C VAL A 90 1.89 -33.96 4.73
N PHE A 91 0.67 -34.00 4.20
CA PHE A 91 -0.28 -35.08 4.41
C PHE A 91 0.21 -36.42 3.84
N LEU A 92 0.80 -36.41 2.64
CA LEU A 92 1.40 -37.62 2.04
C LEU A 92 2.62 -38.09 2.85
N SER A 93 3.46 -37.17 3.31
CA SER A 93 4.62 -37.49 4.13
C SER A 93 4.21 -38.10 5.49
N LEU A 94 3.09 -37.69 6.06
CA LEU A 94 2.50 -38.30 7.26
C LEU A 94 2.06 -39.72 7.04
N LYS A 95 1.42 -40.02 5.90
CA LYS A 95 0.97 -41.38 5.56
C LYS A 95 2.12 -42.34 5.27
N LEU A 96 3.19 -41.85 4.66
CA LEU A 96 4.35 -42.68 4.25
C LEU A 96 5.34 -42.91 5.39
N SER A 97 5.39 -42.02 6.40
CA SER A 97 6.17 -42.25 7.59
C SER A 97 5.35 -43.15 8.51
N GLN A 98 5.78 -44.38 8.71
CA GLN A 98 5.23 -45.31 9.73
C GLN A 98 5.57 -44.79 11.14
N VAL A 99 5.03 -43.61 11.48
CA VAL A 99 5.26 -43.01 12.80
C VAL A 99 4.30 -43.68 13.74
N GLU A 100 4.83 -44.50 14.69
CA GLU A 100 4.07 -45.16 15.76
C GLU A 100 3.27 -44.17 16.64
N HIS A 101 3.54 -42.86 16.50
CA HIS A 101 2.87 -41.80 17.26
C HIS A 101 2.07 -40.89 16.35
N TYR A 102 0.89 -41.32 15.92
CA TYR A 102 -0.07 -40.53 15.11
C TYR A 102 -0.30 -39.13 15.67
N TYR A 103 -0.26 -38.96 16.97
CA TYR A 103 -0.49 -37.69 17.65
C TYR A 103 0.66 -36.68 17.44
N ALA A 104 1.91 -37.14 17.42
CA ALA A 104 3.08 -36.28 17.18
C ALA A 104 3.07 -35.69 15.78
N GLY A 105 2.63 -36.44 14.77
CA GLY A 105 2.53 -36.00 13.40
C GLY A 105 1.50 -34.87 13.17
N ALA A 106 0.42 -34.83 13.93
CA ALA A 106 -0.60 -33.78 13.86
C ALA A 106 -0.28 -32.58 14.79
N LEU A 107 0.34 -32.86 15.96
CA LEU A 107 0.65 -31.83 16.96
C LEU A 107 1.78 -30.89 16.51
N ILE A 108 2.78 -31.40 15.79
CA ILE A 108 3.92 -30.61 15.33
C ILE A 108 3.50 -29.50 14.34
N PRO A 109 2.71 -29.76 13.26
CA PRO A 109 2.27 -28.68 12.38
C PRO A 109 1.32 -27.72 13.08
N LEU A 110 0.45 -28.23 13.95
CA LEU A 110 -0.45 -27.37 14.73
C LEU A 110 0.33 -26.47 15.70
N ALA A 111 1.33 -27.00 16.37
CA ALA A 111 2.24 -26.24 17.24
C ALA A 111 3.04 -25.20 16.42
N ALA A 112 3.57 -25.56 15.26
CA ALA A 112 4.30 -24.65 14.40
C ALA A 112 3.41 -23.48 13.92
N ILE A 113 2.19 -23.78 13.47
CA ILE A 113 1.21 -22.75 13.07
C ILE A 113 0.84 -21.87 14.27
N THR A 114 0.62 -22.46 15.44
CA THR A 114 0.29 -21.73 16.67
C THR A 114 1.44 -20.84 17.11
N ILE A 115 2.67 -21.31 17.07
CA ILE A 115 3.88 -20.53 17.40
C ILE A 115 4.04 -19.37 16.41
N ILE A 116 3.90 -19.61 15.10
CA ILE A 116 3.92 -18.56 14.08
C ILE A 116 2.83 -17.54 14.35
N PHE A 117 1.60 -17.98 14.62
CA PHE A 117 0.47 -17.10 14.91
C PHE A 117 0.69 -16.24 16.16
N ILE A 118 1.21 -16.84 17.25
CA ILE A 118 1.56 -16.14 18.49
C ILE A 118 2.67 -15.13 18.23
N PHE A 119 3.73 -15.53 17.50
CA PHE A 119 4.84 -14.67 17.14
C PHE A 119 4.38 -13.46 16.31
N MET A 120 3.46 -13.68 15.37
CA MET A 120 2.84 -12.63 14.56
C MET A 120 1.95 -11.67 15.35
N ARG A 121 1.41 -12.12 16.49
CA ARG A 121 0.56 -11.29 17.37
C ARG A 121 1.36 -10.35 18.27
N PHE A 122 2.67 -10.56 18.43
CA PHE A 122 3.52 -9.66 19.22
C PHE A 122 3.64 -8.30 18.54
N PRO A 123 3.17 -7.19 19.20
CA PRO A 123 3.17 -5.85 18.60
C PRO A 123 4.60 -5.36 18.27
N HIS A 124 5.61 -5.85 18.99
CA HIS A 124 7.01 -5.49 18.73
C HIS A 124 7.55 -6.06 17.42
N VAL A 125 7.18 -7.30 17.06
CA VAL A 125 7.59 -7.93 15.80
C VAL A 125 6.93 -7.21 14.63
N ARG A 126 5.68 -6.82 14.80
CA ARG A 126 4.91 -6.07 13.82
C ARG A 126 5.48 -4.66 13.61
N ALA A 127 5.75 -3.94 14.69
CA ALA A 127 6.34 -2.60 14.65
C ALA A 127 7.76 -2.62 14.05
N TRP A 128 8.55 -3.65 14.35
CA TRP A 128 9.87 -3.84 13.75
C TRP A 128 9.79 -4.13 12.26
N GLY A 129 8.87 -5.00 11.84
CA GLY A 129 8.59 -5.31 10.43
C GLY A 129 8.12 -4.08 9.66
N ASP A 130 7.16 -3.34 10.21
CA ASP A 130 6.64 -2.10 9.62
C ASP A 130 7.77 -1.07 9.42
N HIS A 131 8.64 -0.90 10.42
CA HIS A 131 9.75 0.05 10.34
C HIS A 131 10.84 -0.36 9.32
N GLN A 132 11.17 -1.65 9.24
CA GLN A 132 12.14 -2.14 8.26
C GLN A 132 11.60 -2.05 6.83
N LEU A 133 10.32 -2.37 6.65
CA LEU A 133 9.68 -2.31 5.35
C LEU A 133 9.39 -0.86 4.92
N GLU A 134 9.06 0.04 5.85
CA GLU A 134 9.00 1.49 5.57
C GLU A 134 10.36 2.01 5.09
N ASN A 135 11.45 1.66 5.78
CA ASN A 135 12.80 2.04 5.37
C ASN A 135 13.18 1.47 3.99
N LEU A 136 12.74 0.25 3.69
CA LEU A 136 12.97 -0.39 2.39
C LEU A 136 12.14 0.29 1.30
N ALA A 137 10.88 0.60 1.59
CA ALA A 137 9.99 1.31 0.68
C ALA A 137 10.49 2.74 0.42
N ASP A 138 10.97 3.45 1.43
CA ASP A 138 11.60 4.77 1.28
C ASP A 138 12.89 4.72 0.45
N ARG A 139 13.64 3.62 0.52
CA ARG A 139 14.82 3.39 -0.34
C ARG A 139 14.45 3.05 -1.77
N LEU A 140 13.39 2.26 -1.99
CA LEU A 140 12.92 1.83 -3.33
C LEU A 140 12.17 2.95 -4.06
N ILE A 141 11.42 3.77 -3.32
CA ILE A 141 10.58 4.84 -3.90
C ILE A 141 11.37 6.15 -4.06
N GLY A 142 12.60 6.21 -3.49
CA GLY A 142 13.42 7.41 -3.45
C GLY A 142 12.83 8.47 -2.50
N ARG A 143 13.68 9.16 -1.79
CA ARG A 143 13.30 10.34 -1.00
C ARG A 143 12.81 11.43 -1.96
N THR A 144 11.52 11.48 -2.19
CA THR A 144 10.87 12.55 -2.97
C THR A 144 10.52 13.72 -2.03
N ASP A 145 11.48 14.16 -1.22
CA ASP A 145 11.32 15.33 -0.34
C ASP A 145 11.26 16.65 -1.13
N SER A 146 11.52 16.62 -2.45
CA SER A 146 11.63 17.82 -3.28
C SER A 146 10.34 18.25 -3.97
N PHE A 147 9.30 17.43 -4.02
CA PHE A 147 8.06 17.73 -4.74
C PHE A 147 6.83 17.55 -3.84
N ASN A 148 5.80 18.35 -4.10
CA ASN A 148 4.49 18.13 -3.51
C ASN A 148 3.90 16.85 -4.08
N THR A 149 3.29 16.05 -3.22
CA THR A 149 2.65 14.80 -3.64
C THR A 149 1.16 14.99 -3.77
N ILE A 150 0.59 14.51 -4.87
CA ILE A 150 -0.85 14.47 -5.09
C ILE A 150 -1.36 13.05 -5.05
N MET A 151 -2.48 12.86 -4.39
CA MET A 151 -3.20 11.60 -4.32
C MET A 151 -4.65 11.81 -4.71
N LEU A 152 -5.08 11.13 -5.74
CA LEU A 152 -6.45 11.15 -6.17
C LEU A 152 -7.33 10.40 -5.15
N LEU A 153 -8.35 11.05 -4.63
CA LEU A 153 -9.34 10.45 -3.73
C LEU A 153 -10.55 9.95 -4.49
N ASP A 154 -11.14 10.80 -5.35
CA ASP A 154 -12.36 10.48 -6.09
C ASP A 154 -12.56 11.39 -7.31
N TYR A 155 -13.45 10.98 -8.22
CA TYR A 155 -13.92 11.78 -9.34
C TYR A 155 -15.40 12.15 -9.16
N ILE A 156 -15.73 13.41 -9.42
CA ILE A 156 -17.12 13.89 -9.46
C ILE A 156 -17.35 14.54 -10.82
N GLY A 157 -17.92 13.76 -11.74
CA GLY A 157 -18.07 14.21 -13.14
C GLY A 157 -16.70 14.34 -13.83
N SER A 158 -16.38 15.54 -14.31
CA SER A 158 -15.08 15.90 -14.89
C SER A 158 -14.05 16.34 -13.84
N GLU A 159 -14.50 16.67 -12.65
CA GLU A 159 -13.67 17.23 -11.58
C GLU A 159 -13.16 16.16 -10.63
N THR A 160 -12.11 16.49 -9.92
CA THR A 160 -11.38 15.56 -9.05
C THR A 160 -11.35 16.05 -7.62
N ILE A 161 -11.54 15.13 -6.68
CA ILE A 161 -11.16 15.34 -5.29
C ILE A 161 -9.78 14.72 -5.10
N ALA A 162 -8.81 15.55 -4.71
CA ALA A 162 -7.44 15.10 -4.47
C ALA A 162 -6.93 15.55 -3.11
N LEU A 163 -6.01 14.76 -2.55
CA LEU A 163 -5.21 15.11 -1.39
C LEU A 163 -3.83 15.56 -1.86
N VAL A 164 -3.48 16.80 -1.57
CA VAL A 164 -2.16 17.36 -1.87
C VAL A 164 -1.38 17.48 -0.58
N THR A 165 -0.20 16.86 -0.50
CA THR A 165 0.71 17.04 0.63
C THR A 165 1.78 18.06 0.23
N LEU A 166 1.87 19.13 1.00
CA LEU A 166 2.80 20.23 0.76
C LEU A 166 4.17 19.92 1.38
N ASN A 167 5.10 19.41 0.60
CA ASN A 167 6.51 19.32 0.99
C ASN A 167 7.25 20.62 0.71
N HIS A 168 6.74 21.39 -0.26
CA HIS A 168 7.21 22.73 -0.60
C HIS A 168 6.01 23.63 -0.93
N ILE A 169 6.00 24.85 -0.41
CA ILE A 169 4.95 25.84 -0.71
C ILE A 169 5.36 26.58 -1.97
N PRO A 170 4.56 26.57 -3.06
CA PRO A 170 4.81 27.42 -4.22
C PRO A 170 4.95 28.88 -3.80
N ASP A 171 5.90 29.60 -4.40
CA ASP A 171 6.22 30.98 -3.99
C ASP A 171 5.01 31.92 -4.06
N GLU A 172 4.07 31.63 -4.98
CA GLU A 172 2.81 32.36 -5.15
C GLU A 172 1.87 32.27 -3.95
N TYR A 173 1.98 31.22 -3.12
CA TYR A 173 1.08 30.97 -1.97
C TYR A 173 1.77 31.10 -0.63
N ARG A 174 3.06 31.43 -0.61
CA ARG A 174 3.86 31.48 0.62
C ARG A 174 3.47 32.67 1.48
N GLY A 175 2.93 32.40 2.69
CA GLY A 175 2.51 33.41 3.64
C GLY A 175 1.25 34.18 3.23
N VAL A 176 0.57 33.78 2.17
CA VAL A 176 -0.63 34.44 1.66
C VAL A 176 -1.87 33.72 2.19
N PRO A 177 -2.86 34.43 2.75
CA PRO A 177 -4.13 33.85 3.16
C PRO A 177 -4.88 33.24 1.97
N LEU A 178 -5.61 32.15 2.17
CA LEU A 178 -6.32 31.43 1.11
C LEU A 178 -7.23 32.32 0.26
N SER A 179 -7.89 33.30 0.89
CA SER A 179 -8.74 34.27 0.18
C SER A 179 -8.00 35.14 -0.83
N GLN A 180 -6.69 35.32 -0.67
CA GLN A 180 -5.84 36.16 -1.52
C GLN A 180 -5.03 35.34 -2.55
N THR A 181 -5.00 34.00 -2.43
CA THR A 181 -4.24 33.12 -3.34
C THR A 181 -4.82 33.08 -4.74
N GLY A 182 -6.06 33.46 -4.94
CA GLY A 182 -6.75 33.36 -6.24
C GLY A 182 -7.03 31.92 -6.71
N LEU A 183 -6.74 30.88 -5.91
CA LEU A 183 -6.92 29.50 -6.30
C LEU A 183 -8.33 29.22 -6.81
N LYS A 184 -9.37 29.68 -6.13
CA LYS A 184 -10.75 29.48 -6.57
C LYS A 184 -11.10 30.33 -7.79
N THR A 185 -10.71 31.59 -7.81
CA THR A 185 -11.12 32.56 -8.86
C THR A 185 -10.34 32.40 -10.15
N ASN A 186 -9.04 32.08 -10.08
CA ASN A 186 -8.17 32.03 -11.24
C ASN A 186 -8.01 30.62 -11.81
N THR A 187 -8.04 29.60 -10.95
CA THR A 187 -7.77 28.21 -11.36
C THR A 187 -8.96 27.27 -11.17
N GLY A 188 -10.05 27.71 -10.55
CA GLY A 188 -11.20 26.88 -10.24
C GLY A 188 -10.97 25.86 -9.11
N ILE A 189 -9.82 25.89 -8.44
CA ILE A 189 -9.46 24.93 -7.39
C ILE A 189 -10.08 25.37 -6.06
N LEU A 190 -10.91 24.51 -5.48
CA LEU A 190 -11.49 24.73 -4.16
C LEU A 190 -10.71 23.92 -3.11
N VAL A 191 -10.09 24.60 -2.16
CA VAL A 191 -9.50 23.94 -0.97
C VAL A 191 -10.61 23.71 0.04
N MET A 192 -10.93 22.44 0.32
CA MET A 192 -12.02 22.07 1.22
C MET A 192 -11.55 21.89 2.66
N LEU A 193 -10.49 21.13 2.84
CA LEU A 193 -9.95 20.79 4.17
C LEU A 193 -8.46 21.00 4.21
N VAL A 194 -7.97 21.40 5.37
CA VAL A 194 -6.54 21.50 5.70
C VAL A 194 -6.27 20.67 6.94
N GLU A 195 -5.36 19.72 6.82
CA GLU A 195 -4.87 18.91 7.93
C GLU A 195 -3.42 19.28 8.21
N LYS A 196 -3.18 19.89 9.36
CA LYS A 196 -1.84 20.21 9.84
C LYS A 196 -1.17 18.99 10.46
N PRO A 197 0.17 18.88 10.43
CA PRO A 197 0.89 17.78 11.05
C PRO A 197 0.43 17.55 12.51
N ARG A 198 0.03 16.31 12.81
CA ARG A 198 -0.47 15.87 14.13
C ARG A 198 -1.77 16.54 14.61
N LYS A 199 -2.52 17.20 13.74
CA LYS A 199 -3.84 17.79 14.04
C LYS A 199 -4.90 17.14 13.15
N LYS A 200 -6.17 17.24 13.59
CA LYS A 200 -7.31 16.80 12.79
C LYS A 200 -7.52 17.73 11.61
N ALA A 201 -8.04 17.17 10.51
CA ALA A 201 -8.47 17.96 9.37
C ALA A 201 -9.57 18.95 9.77
N VAL A 202 -9.42 20.20 9.35
CA VAL A 202 -10.40 21.26 9.58
C VAL A 202 -10.82 21.88 8.23
N PRO A 203 -12.05 22.41 8.12
CA PRO A 203 -12.45 23.16 6.93
C PRO A 203 -11.50 24.33 6.67
N ALA A 204 -11.14 24.53 5.39
CA ALA A 204 -10.30 25.64 4.99
C ALA A 204 -11.06 26.97 5.12
N GLY A 205 -10.54 27.88 5.93
CA GLY A 205 -11.08 29.22 6.11
C GLY A 205 -10.41 30.24 5.17
N ALA A 206 -11.00 31.42 5.03
CA ALA A 206 -10.47 32.51 4.22
C ALA A 206 -9.06 32.96 4.66
N ASP A 207 -8.80 32.93 5.96
CA ASP A 207 -7.53 33.35 6.58
C ASP A 207 -6.52 32.22 6.72
N THR A 208 -6.82 31.03 6.18
CA THR A 208 -5.91 29.88 6.25
C THR A 208 -4.64 30.16 5.45
N VAL A 209 -3.49 30.04 6.11
CA VAL A 209 -2.17 30.12 5.49
C VAL A 209 -1.57 28.73 5.44
N PHE A 210 -0.99 28.37 4.30
CA PHE A 210 -0.38 27.07 4.08
C PHE A 210 0.99 26.98 4.76
N GLU A 211 1.26 25.83 5.36
CA GLU A 211 2.54 25.49 5.98
C GLU A 211 3.12 24.20 5.34
N VAL A 212 4.44 24.06 5.41
CA VAL A 212 5.10 22.83 4.94
C VAL A 212 4.67 21.67 5.83
N GLY A 213 4.27 20.56 5.20
CA GLY A 213 3.72 19.39 5.86
C GLY A 213 2.18 19.38 5.94
N ASP A 214 1.50 20.45 5.52
CA ASP A 214 0.04 20.47 5.45
C ASP A 214 -0.46 19.49 4.38
N LYS A 215 -1.58 18.82 4.67
CA LYS A 215 -2.33 18.02 3.70
C LYS A 215 -3.61 18.77 3.34
N LEU A 216 -3.74 19.08 2.08
CA LEU A 216 -4.89 19.83 1.54
C LEU A 216 -5.82 18.86 0.81
N THR A 217 -7.10 18.82 1.20
CA THR A 217 -8.13 18.20 0.37
C THR A 217 -8.67 19.26 -0.58
N VAL A 218 -8.45 19.06 -1.87
CA VAL A 218 -8.79 20.02 -2.93
C VAL A 218 -9.76 19.41 -3.93
N PHE A 219 -10.62 20.25 -4.51
CA PHE A 219 -11.55 19.89 -5.58
C PHE A 219 -11.28 20.77 -6.80
N GLY A 220 -11.24 20.18 -7.98
CA GLY A 220 -11.01 20.85 -9.25
C GLY A 220 -10.44 19.92 -10.32
N ASP A 221 -10.08 20.50 -11.48
CA ASP A 221 -9.44 19.74 -12.57
C ASP A 221 -8.06 19.20 -12.13
N TYR A 222 -7.83 17.90 -12.34
CA TYR A 222 -6.62 17.22 -11.90
C TYR A 222 -5.34 17.82 -12.44
N ALA A 223 -5.30 18.15 -13.74
CA ALA A 223 -4.12 18.72 -14.37
C ALA A 223 -3.81 20.11 -13.83
N THR A 224 -4.85 20.90 -13.56
CA THR A 224 -4.75 22.23 -12.98
C THR A 224 -4.25 22.18 -11.53
N ILE A 225 -4.74 21.21 -10.72
CA ILE A 225 -4.24 20.98 -9.35
C ILE A 225 -2.75 20.64 -9.37
N CYS A 226 -2.34 19.67 -10.22
CA CYS A 226 -0.94 19.27 -10.35
C CYS A 226 -0.03 20.46 -10.71
N LYS A 227 -0.49 21.32 -11.63
CA LYS A 227 0.26 22.51 -12.06
C LYS A 227 0.34 23.57 -10.97
N SER A 228 -0.77 23.91 -10.32
CA SER A 228 -0.83 24.99 -9.31
C SER A 228 -0.03 24.67 -8.04
N PHE A 229 -0.01 23.41 -7.63
CA PHE A 229 0.75 22.98 -6.45
C PHE A 229 2.11 22.39 -6.79
N HIS A 230 2.55 22.38 -8.05
CA HIS A 230 3.75 21.65 -8.52
C HIS A 230 3.80 20.23 -8.00
N ALA A 231 2.63 19.57 -7.95
CA ALA A 231 2.46 18.27 -7.34
C ALA A 231 2.58 17.14 -8.36
N ARG A 232 3.18 16.01 -7.95
CA ARG A 232 3.33 14.80 -8.75
C ARG A 232 2.73 13.60 -8.04
N GLU A 233 2.24 12.63 -8.80
CA GLU A 233 1.86 11.35 -8.21
C GLU A 233 3.12 10.63 -7.69
N ARG A 234 3.06 10.15 -6.46
CA ARG A 234 4.19 9.49 -5.77
C ARG A 234 4.80 8.30 -6.54
N PHE A 235 4.05 7.72 -7.49
CA PHE A 235 4.48 6.57 -8.29
C PHE A 235 4.72 6.88 -9.78
N ALA A 236 4.54 8.12 -10.24
CA ALA A 236 4.75 8.48 -11.64
C ALA A 236 6.23 8.40 -12.05
N ASP A 237 7.14 8.64 -11.13
CA ASP A 237 8.58 8.61 -11.39
C ASP A 237 9.13 7.18 -11.51
N LEU A 238 8.55 6.22 -10.78
CA LEU A 238 8.90 4.79 -10.93
C LEU A 238 8.58 4.25 -12.33
N GLU A 239 7.59 4.82 -13.00
CA GLU A 239 7.22 4.44 -14.37
C GLU A 239 8.22 4.96 -15.40
N ARG A 240 8.80 6.14 -15.17
CA ARG A 240 9.82 6.71 -16.07
C ARG A 240 11.14 5.97 -15.95
N ASP A 241 11.57 5.65 -14.74
CA ASP A 241 12.83 4.94 -14.50
C ASP A 241 12.78 3.50 -15.03
N LEU A 242 11.63 2.81 -14.91
CA LEU A 242 11.44 1.47 -15.46
C LEU A 242 11.29 1.46 -16.99
N SER A 243 10.77 2.53 -17.58
CA SER A 243 10.63 2.66 -19.03
C SER A 243 11.89 3.18 -19.72
N SER A 244 12.77 3.85 -18.98
CA SER A 244 14.05 4.37 -19.44
C SER A 244 15.22 3.42 -19.21
N ALA A 245 15.01 2.28 -18.51
CA ALA A 245 16.03 1.26 -18.38
C ALA A 245 16.34 0.67 -19.76
N PRO A 246 17.61 0.70 -20.21
CA PRO A 246 17.99 0.14 -21.49
C PRO A 246 17.65 -1.35 -21.53
N ALA A 247 16.97 -1.78 -22.61
CA ALA A 247 16.68 -3.18 -22.84
C ALA A 247 17.96 -4.02 -22.68
N PRO A 248 17.94 -5.18 -22.00
CA PRO A 248 19.10 -6.01 -21.88
C PRO A 248 19.54 -6.39 -23.29
N ALA A 249 20.80 -6.05 -23.63
CA ALA A 249 21.42 -6.39 -24.89
C ALA A 249 21.29 -7.90 -25.11
N ALA A 250 20.51 -8.29 -26.12
CA ALA A 250 20.43 -9.65 -26.58
C ALA A 250 21.84 -10.12 -26.97
N LYS A 251 22.32 -11.12 -26.22
CA LYS A 251 23.48 -11.92 -26.59
C LYS A 251 23.01 -13.29 -27.01
#